data_adc2f025b4682b84447d3e3565377fe8
#
_entry.id   adc2f025b4682b84447d3e3565377fe8
#
_cell.length_a   1.000
_cell.length_b   1.000
_cell.length_c   1.000
_cell.angle_alpha   90.00
_cell.angle_beta   90.00
_cell.angle_gamma   90.00
#
_symmetry.space_group_name_H-M   'P 1'
#
loop_
_entity.id
_entity.type
_entity.pdbx_description
1 polymer ?
#
loop_
_entity_poly.entity_id
_entity_poly.type
_entity_poly.pdbx_seq_one_letter_code
_entity_poly.pdbx_strand_id
1 'polypeptide(L)'
;MNNYRNGGNDMLNITKNLEDKKLTVYLEGRLDTTTAPQLEESMKESIGDVSELIMDFEKLEYISSAGLRVLLSCQKIMSKQGSMKVIHVSDLIKEIFEVTGFIDILTIE
;
A
#
# COMPACT_ATOMS: atom_id res chain seq x y z
N MET A 1 -1.45 -13.99 17.97
CA MET A 1 -1.45 -13.95 17.43
C MET A 1 -1.85 -13.92 16.94
N ASN A 2 -2.29 -13.75 16.60
CA ASN A 2 -2.67 -13.73 15.93
C ASN A 2 -2.87 -13.72 15.04
N ASN A 3 -2.66 -13.58 14.85
CA ASN A 3 -2.96 -13.45 13.82
C ASN A 3 -3.52 -14.27 13.14
N TYR A 4 -4.03 -14.46 13.11
CA TYR A 4 -4.61 -15.23 12.58
C TYR A 4 -5.38 -14.87 11.66
N ARG A 5 -5.66 -15.14 10.95
CA ARG A 5 -6.28 -14.74 10.00
C ARG A 5 -7.39 -15.44 9.86
N ASN A 6 -8.17 -15.16 9.53
CA ASN A 6 -9.27 -15.67 9.46
C ASN A 6 -9.51 -16.30 8.28
N GLY A 7 -9.82 -17.04 8.01
CA GLY A 7 -10.23 -17.60 6.95
C GLY A 7 -9.23 -17.83 6.04
N GLY A 8 -8.31 -17.27 6.27
CA GLY A 8 -7.18 -17.45 5.62
C GLY A 8 -7.12 -17.46 4.19
N ASN A 9 -7.93 -17.06 3.49
CA ASN A 9 -7.71 -17.19 2.16
C ASN A 9 -7.46 -15.91 1.56
N ASP A 10 -8.12 -15.01 1.44
CA ASP A 10 -7.87 -13.83 0.73
C ASP A 10 -7.22 -12.82 1.55
N MET A 11 -6.26 -13.22 2.28
CA MET A 11 -5.68 -12.32 3.23
C MET A 11 -4.67 -11.41 2.61
N LEU A 12 -4.51 -10.29 3.24
CA LEU A 12 -3.43 -9.37 2.96
C LEU A 12 -2.57 -9.34 4.20
N ASN A 13 -1.29 -9.64 4.03
CA ASN A 13 -0.34 -9.50 5.12
C ASN A 13 0.36 -8.17 5.00
N ILE A 14 0.34 -7.41 6.07
CA ILE A 14 0.95 -6.08 6.11
C ILE A 14 2.05 -6.11 7.14
N THR A 15 3.27 -5.84 6.72
CA THR A 15 4.39 -5.73 7.61
C THR A 15 4.93 -4.32 7.51
N LYS A 16 5.22 -3.70 8.63
CA LYS A 16 5.67 -2.32 8.65
C LYS A 16 7.01 -2.21 9.35
N ASN A 17 7.86 -1.35 8.85
CA ASN A 17 9.15 -1.07 9.46
C ASN A 17 9.30 0.45 9.51
N LEU A 18 9.36 0.99 10.71
CA LEU A 18 9.50 2.44 10.91
C LEU A 18 10.88 2.73 11.47
N GLU A 19 11.64 3.55 10.74
CA GLU A 19 12.95 4.01 11.17
C GLU A 19 12.95 5.53 11.13
N ASP A 20 13.01 6.15 12.28
CA ASP A 20 12.87 7.59 12.39
C ASP A 20 11.53 7.99 11.78
N LYS A 21 11.54 8.72 10.69
CA LYS A 21 10.29 9.14 10.04
C LYS A 21 10.10 8.49 8.70
N LYS A 22 10.80 7.38 8.45
CA LYS A 22 10.67 6.62 7.21
C LYS A 22 9.92 5.34 7.49
N LEU A 23 8.78 5.17 6.86
CA LEU A 23 7.95 3.99 7.04
C LEU A 23 7.98 3.16 5.77
N THR A 24 8.36 1.90 5.88
CA THR A 24 8.30 0.97 4.77
C THR A 24 7.18 -0.03 5.07
N VAL A 25 6.28 -0.19 4.13
CA VAL A 25 5.13 -1.08 4.26
C VAL A 25 5.25 -2.17 3.22
N TYR A 26 5.32 -3.41 3.70
CA TYR A 26 5.43 -4.57 2.81
C TYR A 26 4.07 -5.23 2.73
N LEU A 27 3.56 -5.40 1.52
CA LEU A 27 2.25 -6.02 1.31
C LEU A 27 2.45 -7.38 0.64
N GLU A 28 1.74 -8.37 1.16
CA GLU A 28 1.80 -9.70 0.59
C GLU A 28 0.37 -10.21 0.42
N GLY A 29 0.03 -10.68 -0.78
CA GLY A 29 -1.27 -11.23 -1.05
C GLY A 29 -2.06 -10.37 -2.01
N ARG A 30 -3.31 -10.12 -1.67
CA ARG A 30 -4.23 -9.40 -2.55
C ARG A 30 -4.75 -8.15 -1.85
N LEU A 31 -4.71 -7.05 -2.56
CA LEU A 31 -5.28 -5.80 -2.07
C LEU A 31 -6.54 -5.53 -2.87
N ASP A 32 -7.67 -5.93 -2.33
CA ASP A 32 -8.94 -5.86 -3.04
C ASP A 32 -10.01 -5.25 -2.14
N THR A 33 -11.26 -5.35 -2.55
CA THR A 33 -12.37 -4.73 -1.82
C THR A 33 -12.46 -5.24 -0.39
N THR A 34 -12.12 -6.52 -0.19
CA THR A 34 -12.21 -7.13 1.13
C THR A 34 -11.07 -6.70 2.04
N THR A 35 -9.87 -6.54 1.49
CA THR A 35 -8.69 -6.27 2.30
C THR A 35 -8.29 -4.79 2.35
N ALA A 36 -8.80 -3.97 1.43
CA ALA A 36 -8.46 -2.55 1.41
C ALA A 36 -8.75 -1.86 2.74
N PRO A 37 -9.89 -2.13 3.41
CA PRO A 37 -10.12 -1.49 4.70
C PRO A 37 -9.06 -1.84 5.74
N GLN A 38 -8.51 -3.04 5.67
CA GLN A 38 -7.45 -3.46 6.57
C GLN A 38 -6.21 -2.58 6.36
N LEU A 39 -5.83 -2.34 5.11
CA LEU A 39 -4.69 -1.49 4.82
C LEU A 39 -4.97 -0.05 5.24
N GLU A 40 -6.16 0.43 4.97
CA GLU A 40 -6.53 1.79 5.33
C GLU A 40 -6.38 2.01 6.83
N GLU A 41 -6.88 1.09 7.62
CA GLU A 41 -6.80 1.18 9.07
C GLU A 41 -5.35 1.14 9.53
N SER A 42 -4.55 0.25 8.95
CA SER A 42 -3.15 0.12 9.32
C SER A 42 -2.38 1.41 9.01
N MET A 43 -2.70 2.04 7.89
CA MET A 43 -2.00 3.28 7.52
C MET A 43 -2.43 4.43 8.41
N LYS A 44 -3.72 4.50 8.78
CA LYS A 44 -4.17 5.54 9.70
C LYS A 44 -3.42 5.49 11.02
N GLU A 45 -3.07 4.30 11.46
CA GLU A 45 -2.35 4.14 12.73
C GLU A 45 -0.90 4.60 12.61
N SER A 46 -0.32 4.57 11.44
CA SER A 46 1.13 4.67 11.30
C SER A 46 1.62 5.91 10.58
N ILE A 47 0.77 6.55 9.76
CA ILE A 47 1.26 7.52 8.80
C ILE A 47 1.46 8.93 9.37
N GLY A 48 0.99 9.18 10.57
CA GLY A 48 0.88 10.54 11.12
C GLY A 48 2.13 11.40 11.05
N ASP A 49 3.26 10.87 11.54
CA ASP A 49 4.49 11.65 11.58
C ASP A 49 5.51 11.20 10.55
N VAL A 50 5.07 10.44 9.57
CA VAL A 50 5.97 9.88 8.58
C VAL A 50 6.31 10.94 7.53
N SER A 51 7.58 11.09 7.22
CA SER A 51 8.00 12.00 6.18
C SER A 51 8.38 11.28 4.89
N GLU A 52 8.61 9.97 4.95
CA GLU A 52 8.90 9.20 3.75
C GLU A 52 8.18 7.87 3.86
N LEU A 53 7.27 7.60 2.92
CA LEU A 53 6.51 6.36 2.90
C LEU A 53 6.93 5.56 1.68
N ILE A 54 7.35 4.32 1.92
CA ILE A 54 7.71 3.40 0.85
C ILE A 54 6.77 2.21 0.93
N MET A 55 6.10 1.91 -0.17
CA MET A 55 5.23 0.74 -0.24
C MET A 55 5.89 -0.29 -1.13
N ASP A 56 6.20 -1.44 -0.56
CA ASP A 56 6.89 -2.50 -1.26
C ASP A 56 5.88 -3.53 -1.73
N PHE A 57 5.74 -3.65 -3.04
CA PHE A 57 4.74 -4.51 -3.66
C PHE A 57 5.32 -5.81 -4.20
N GLU A 58 6.51 -6.18 -3.76
CA GLU A 58 7.17 -7.35 -4.32
C GLU A 58 6.31 -8.61 -4.22
N LYS A 59 5.58 -8.76 -3.13
CA LYS A 59 4.75 -9.94 -2.90
C LYS A 59 3.26 -9.65 -3.06
N LEU A 60 2.92 -8.52 -3.64
CA LEU A 60 1.52 -8.20 -3.88
C LEU A 60 1.10 -8.79 -5.21
N GLU A 61 0.01 -9.56 -5.21
CA GLU A 61 -0.43 -10.30 -6.39
C GLU A 61 -1.46 -9.55 -7.21
N TYR A 62 -2.21 -8.63 -6.56
CA TYR A 62 -3.32 -8.00 -7.25
C TYR A 62 -3.75 -6.75 -6.49
N ILE A 63 -4.26 -5.76 -7.22
CA ILE A 63 -4.82 -4.56 -6.60
C ILE A 63 -6.11 -4.20 -7.34
N SER A 64 -7.15 -3.89 -6.56
CA SER A 64 -8.44 -3.49 -7.09
C SER A 64 -8.61 -1.98 -6.97
N SER A 65 -9.75 -1.48 -7.47
CA SER A 65 -10.03 -0.06 -7.36
C SER A 65 -10.12 0.39 -5.91
N ALA A 66 -10.60 -0.48 -5.02
CA ALA A 66 -10.64 -0.14 -3.60
C ALA A 66 -9.23 0.04 -3.05
N GLY A 67 -8.30 -0.82 -3.48
CA GLY A 67 -6.90 -0.68 -3.08
C GLY A 67 -6.29 0.59 -3.64
N LEU A 68 -6.60 0.92 -4.88
CA LEU A 68 -6.09 2.14 -5.48
C LEU A 68 -6.54 3.38 -4.71
N ARG A 69 -7.77 3.36 -4.19
CA ARG A 69 -8.24 4.48 -3.38
C ARG A 69 -7.42 4.66 -2.12
N VAL A 70 -7.02 3.56 -1.49
CA VAL A 70 -6.20 3.66 -0.29
C VAL A 70 -4.84 4.27 -0.64
N LEU A 71 -4.25 3.84 -1.78
CA LEU A 71 -3.00 4.44 -2.23
C LEU A 71 -3.15 5.92 -2.50
N LEU A 72 -4.26 6.31 -3.10
CA LEU A 72 -4.51 7.72 -3.39
C LEU A 72 -4.62 8.53 -2.10
N SER A 73 -5.30 7.99 -1.10
CA SER A 73 -5.41 8.66 0.19
C SER A 73 -4.05 8.85 0.83
N CYS A 74 -3.21 7.82 0.79
CA CYS A 74 -1.87 7.90 1.34
C CYS A 74 -1.04 8.94 0.58
N GLN A 75 -1.17 8.98 -0.75
CA GLN A 75 -0.43 9.92 -1.55
C GLN A 75 -0.82 11.36 -1.20
N LYS A 76 -2.10 11.59 -1.00
CA LYS A 76 -2.58 12.92 -0.63
C LYS A 76 -2.03 13.36 0.72
N ILE A 77 -2.01 12.45 1.68
CA ILE A 77 -1.46 12.77 2.99
C ILE A 77 0.03 13.04 2.87
N MET A 78 0.75 12.17 2.16
CA MET A 78 2.20 12.30 2.07
C MET A 78 2.63 13.52 1.26
N SER A 79 1.81 13.97 0.31
CA SER A 79 2.17 15.16 -0.44
C SER A 79 2.18 16.41 0.43
N LYS A 80 1.54 16.34 1.59
CA LYS A 80 1.53 17.46 2.53
C LYS A 80 2.65 17.36 3.56
N GLN A 81 3.17 16.19 3.81
CA GLN A 81 4.14 16.03 4.88
C GLN A 81 5.46 15.42 4.44
N GLY A 82 5.56 14.98 3.19
CA GLY A 82 6.82 14.39 2.75
C GLY A 82 6.70 13.79 1.37
N SER A 83 7.07 12.53 1.23
CA SER A 83 7.03 11.86 -0.06
C SER A 83 6.56 10.42 0.10
N MET A 84 6.09 9.86 -1.00
CA MET A 84 5.65 8.47 -1.05
C MET A 84 6.14 7.86 -2.34
N LYS A 85 6.58 6.61 -2.27
CA LYS A 85 6.92 5.88 -3.49
C LYS A 85 6.51 4.43 -3.34
N VAL A 86 6.30 3.79 -4.50
CA VAL A 86 5.93 2.39 -4.57
C VAL A 86 7.05 1.68 -5.32
N ILE A 87 7.55 0.60 -4.74
CA ILE A 87 8.67 -0.12 -5.32
C ILE A 87 8.30 -1.58 -5.58
N HIS A 88 9.05 -2.23 -6.43
CA HIS A 88 8.91 -3.65 -6.76
C HIS A 88 7.52 -3.96 -7.33
N VAL A 89 7.06 -3.12 -8.22
CA VAL A 89 5.75 -3.27 -8.83
C VAL A 89 5.83 -4.32 -9.94
N SER A 90 4.96 -5.32 -9.89
CA SER A 90 4.93 -6.35 -10.93
C SER A 90 4.36 -5.79 -12.23
N ASP A 91 4.58 -6.52 -13.33
CA ASP A 91 4.06 -6.10 -14.61
C ASP A 91 2.55 -5.97 -14.60
N LEU A 92 1.86 -6.90 -13.93
CA LEU A 92 0.42 -6.87 -13.85
C LEU A 92 -0.07 -5.61 -13.14
N ILE A 93 0.52 -5.31 -12.00
CA ILE A 93 0.09 -4.15 -11.22
C ILE A 93 0.47 -2.86 -11.93
N LYS A 94 1.63 -2.85 -12.59
CA LYS A 94 2.02 -1.69 -13.36
C LYS A 94 1.03 -1.42 -14.50
N GLU A 95 0.54 -2.47 -15.14
CA GLU A 95 -0.46 -2.31 -16.17
C GLU A 95 -1.75 -1.72 -15.60
N ILE A 96 -2.15 -2.17 -14.42
CA ILE A 96 -3.33 -1.61 -13.76
C ILE A 96 -3.11 -0.12 -13.49
N PHE A 97 -1.93 0.27 -13.04
CA PHE A 97 -1.63 1.68 -12.82
C PHE A 97 -1.71 2.47 -14.13
N GLU A 98 -1.28 1.87 -15.23
CA GLU A 98 -1.31 2.55 -16.52
C GLU A 98 -2.73 2.76 -17.02
N VAL A 99 -3.56 1.72 -16.98
CA VAL A 99 -4.91 1.85 -17.50
C VAL A 99 -5.81 2.70 -16.62
N THR A 100 -5.49 2.83 -15.34
CA THR A 100 -6.28 3.65 -14.43
C THR A 100 -5.75 5.08 -14.31
N GLY A 101 -4.58 5.36 -14.89
CA GLY A 101 -3.97 6.67 -14.78
C GLY A 101 -3.16 6.87 -13.51
N PHE A 102 -3.09 5.90 -12.65
CA PHE A 102 -2.33 6.04 -11.40
C PHE A 102 -0.83 6.12 -11.64
N ILE A 103 -0.37 5.68 -12.83
CA ILE A 103 1.04 5.78 -13.16
C ILE A 103 1.51 7.24 -13.13
N ASP A 104 0.58 8.18 -13.37
CA ASP A 104 0.90 9.61 -13.35
C ASP A 104 0.68 10.24 -11.98
N ILE A 105 0.06 9.52 -11.06
CA ILE A 105 -0.23 10.04 -9.73
C ILE A 105 0.80 9.59 -8.72
N LEU A 106 1.23 8.33 -8.84
CA LEU A 106 2.15 7.73 -7.90
C LEU A 106 3.57 7.83 -8.40
N THR A 107 4.53 7.85 -7.48
CA THR A 107 5.93 7.74 -7.83
C THR A 107 6.30 6.26 -7.75
N ILE A 108 6.66 5.68 -8.87
CA ILE A 108 6.95 4.25 -8.96
C ILE A 108 8.40 4.07 -9.33
N GLU A 109 9.10 3.24 -8.55
CA GLU A 109 10.52 2.98 -8.79
C GLU A 109 10.84 1.52 -8.91
#